data_9d9d9bab1334a156ad23042aa244c83c
#
_entry.id   9d9d9bab1334a156ad23042aa244c83c
#
_cell.length_a   1.000
_cell.length_b   1.000
_cell.length_c   1.000
_cell.angle_alpha   90.00
_cell.angle_beta   90.00
_cell.angle_gamma   90.00
#
_symmetry.space_group_name_H-M   'P 1'
#
loop_
_entity.id
_entity.type
_entity.pdbx_description
1 polymer ?
#
loop_
_entity_poly.entity_id
_entity_poly.type
_entity_poly.pdbx_seq_one_letter_code
_entity_poly.pdbx_strand_id
1 'polypeptide(L)'
;MVKQIKPRKTRLESQQQTRQNLLEAARMLFTELGYEATSIRGICDKAGYSQGAFYSNFNNKGEVLIELLEQYKSFEANSRKQLIDDAGDNFEKALNDMIVWFERNDQNISHTILFLEMQTYALRHPTFVKFYNNLMDEQKSFYAKLVRHLFAMRNIEPPFDCLIVAEGLMALGAAEAVARRLNPKREKRNPFSAYLKLVFRIEEE
;
A
#
# COMPACT_ATOMS: atom_id res chain seq x y z
N MET A 1 -42.51 -2.08 -21.59
CA MET A 1 -41.25 -2.14 -20.79
C MET A 1 -40.51 -3.43 -21.13
N VAL A 2 -39.46 -3.34 -21.94
CA VAL A 2 -38.64 -4.53 -22.29
C VAL A 2 -37.70 -4.80 -21.12
N LYS A 3 -37.86 -5.93 -20.45
CA LYS A 3 -36.91 -6.43 -19.42
C LYS A 3 -35.59 -6.70 -20.13
N GLN A 4 -34.57 -5.88 -19.87
CA GLN A 4 -33.20 -6.19 -20.27
C GLN A 4 -32.77 -7.45 -19.51
N ILE A 5 -32.66 -8.56 -20.22
CA ILE A 5 -32.12 -9.82 -19.70
C ILE A 5 -30.60 -9.60 -19.58
N LYS A 6 -30.09 -9.46 -18.34
CA LYS A 6 -28.62 -9.45 -18.09
C LYS A 6 -28.04 -10.76 -18.63
N PRO A 7 -26.97 -10.70 -19.44
CA PRO A 7 -26.33 -11.91 -19.96
C PRO A 7 -25.87 -12.79 -18.78
N ARG A 8 -26.04 -14.11 -18.94
CA ARG A 8 -25.63 -15.09 -17.94
C ARG A 8 -24.11 -15.10 -17.87
N LYS A 9 -23.55 -14.85 -16.68
CA LYS A 9 -22.09 -14.91 -16.45
C LYS A 9 -21.55 -16.28 -16.84
N THR A 10 -20.40 -16.30 -17.47
CA THR A 10 -19.64 -17.52 -17.73
C THR A 10 -19.17 -18.14 -16.40
N ARG A 11 -18.78 -19.41 -16.41
CA ARG A 11 -18.24 -20.10 -15.24
C ARG A 11 -16.98 -19.37 -14.71
N LEU A 12 -16.13 -18.89 -15.62
CA LEU A 12 -14.92 -18.16 -15.28
C LEU A 12 -15.23 -16.82 -14.62
N GLU A 13 -16.14 -16.03 -15.18
CA GLU A 13 -16.58 -14.75 -14.60
C GLU A 13 -17.23 -14.93 -13.23
N SER A 14 -18.00 -16.02 -13.05
CA SER A 14 -18.61 -16.34 -11.78
C SER A 14 -17.57 -16.70 -10.72
N GLN A 15 -16.52 -17.45 -11.09
CA GLN A 15 -15.40 -17.79 -10.20
C GLN A 15 -14.59 -16.56 -9.81
N GLN A 16 -14.26 -15.68 -10.77
CA GLN A 16 -13.56 -14.43 -10.52
C GLN A 16 -14.35 -13.51 -9.58
N GLN A 17 -15.68 -13.44 -9.76
CA GLN A 17 -16.54 -12.67 -8.86
C GLN A 17 -16.54 -13.25 -7.44
N THR A 18 -16.60 -14.59 -7.30
CA THR A 18 -16.52 -15.25 -5.99
C THR A 18 -15.20 -14.94 -5.32
N ARG A 19 -14.09 -15.05 -6.04
CA ARG A 19 -12.74 -14.73 -5.54
C ARG A 19 -12.67 -13.30 -5.06
N GLN A 20 -13.15 -12.34 -5.85
CA GLN A 20 -13.13 -10.92 -5.48
C GLN A 20 -14.01 -10.61 -4.26
N ASN A 21 -15.18 -11.25 -4.14
CA ASN A 21 -16.05 -11.05 -2.98
C ASN A 21 -15.43 -11.62 -1.69
N LEU A 22 -14.72 -12.77 -1.78
CA LEU A 22 -13.98 -13.33 -0.66
C LEU A 22 -12.81 -12.44 -0.23
N LEU A 23 -12.07 -11.86 -1.18
CA LEU A 23 -11.00 -10.88 -0.91
C LEU A 23 -11.53 -9.63 -0.22
N GLU A 24 -12.63 -9.08 -0.69
CA GLU A 24 -13.24 -7.88 -0.08
C GLU A 24 -13.73 -8.16 1.34
N ALA A 25 -14.41 -9.30 1.57
CA ALA A 25 -14.81 -9.71 2.91
C ALA A 25 -13.60 -9.91 3.84
N ALA A 26 -12.54 -10.53 3.35
CA ALA A 26 -11.31 -10.70 4.10
C ALA A 26 -10.64 -9.37 4.43
N ARG A 27 -10.56 -8.45 3.45
CA ARG A 27 -10.02 -7.10 3.65
C ARG A 27 -10.75 -6.37 4.78
N MET A 28 -12.08 -6.41 4.78
CA MET A 28 -12.89 -5.80 5.82
C MET A 28 -12.62 -6.44 7.20
N LEU A 29 -12.60 -7.76 7.28
CA LEU A 29 -12.39 -8.47 8.55
C LEU A 29 -10.95 -8.31 9.07
N PHE A 30 -9.95 -8.33 8.21
CA PHE A 30 -8.57 -8.07 8.62
C PHE A 30 -8.39 -6.64 9.14
N THR A 31 -9.13 -5.69 8.58
CA THR A 31 -9.11 -4.29 9.05
C THR A 31 -9.85 -4.11 10.37
N GLU A 32 -10.96 -4.81 10.56
CA GLU A 32 -11.84 -4.67 11.74
C GLU A 32 -11.34 -5.48 12.95
N LEU A 33 -10.90 -6.72 12.72
CA LEU A 33 -10.61 -7.71 13.76
C LEU A 33 -9.12 -8.07 13.86
N GLY A 34 -8.34 -7.73 12.85
CA GLY A 34 -6.98 -8.21 12.67
C GLY A 34 -6.91 -9.56 11.93
N TYR A 35 -5.72 -9.86 11.40
CA TYR A 35 -5.49 -11.08 10.63
C TYR A 35 -5.68 -12.34 11.50
N GLU A 36 -5.11 -12.39 12.70
CA GLU A 36 -5.13 -13.60 13.54
C GLU A 36 -6.57 -13.95 14.01
N ALA A 37 -7.35 -12.95 14.42
CA ALA A 37 -8.71 -13.16 14.90
C ALA A 37 -9.72 -13.49 13.77
N THR A 38 -9.36 -13.22 12.52
CA THR A 38 -10.23 -13.52 11.38
C THR A 38 -10.14 -15.00 11.01
N SER A 39 -11.28 -15.68 10.97
CA SER A 39 -11.40 -17.08 10.54
C SER A 39 -11.84 -17.19 9.07
N ILE A 40 -11.45 -18.29 8.39
CA ILE A 40 -11.94 -18.62 7.03
C ILE A 40 -13.46 -18.70 7.02
N ARG A 41 -14.08 -19.27 8.06
CA ARG A 41 -15.53 -19.31 8.20
C ARG A 41 -16.12 -17.91 8.25
N GLY A 42 -15.56 -17.00 9.04
CA GLY A 42 -16.01 -15.61 9.11
C GLY A 42 -15.93 -14.89 7.77
N ILE A 43 -14.86 -15.12 7.00
CA ILE A 43 -14.72 -14.59 5.63
C ILE A 43 -15.85 -15.12 4.73
N CYS A 44 -16.11 -16.44 4.77
CA CYS A 44 -17.17 -17.06 3.99
C CYS A 44 -18.55 -16.52 4.34
N ASP A 45 -18.86 -16.44 5.65
CA ASP A 45 -20.15 -15.96 6.16
C ASP A 45 -20.37 -14.50 5.73
N LYS A 46 -19.34 -13.63 5.86
CA LYS A 46 -19.41 -12.22 5.43
C LYS A 46 -19.56 -12.07 3.91
N ALA A 47 -18.92 -12.92 3.13
CA ALA A 47 -18.99 -12.91 1.66
C ALA A 47 -20.25 -13.58 1.08
N GLY A 48 -20.99 -14.33 1.88
CA GLY A 48 -22.17 -15.10 1.46
C GLY A 48 -21.82 -16.37 0.68
N TYR A 49 -20.70 -17.02 1.00
CA TYR A 49 -20.23 -18.24 0.33
C TYR A 49 -19.95 -19.38 1.31
N SER A 50 -19.91 -20.60 0.79
CA SER A 50 -19.48 -21.77 1.55
C SER A 50 -17.96 -21.85 1.71
N GLN A 51 -17.49 -22.59 2.72
CA GLN A 51 -16.06 -22.89 2.85
C GLN A 51 -15.52 -23.68 1.65
N GLY A 52 -16.33 -24.51 1.00
CA GLY A 52 -15.97 -25.17 -0.25
C GLY A 52 -15.66 -24.18 -1.37
N ALA A 53 -16.41 -23.07 -1.47
CA ALA A 53 -16.12 -22.00 -2.41
C ALA A 53 -14.83 -21.27 -2.06
N PHE A 54 -14.52 -21.10 -0.77
CA PHE A 54 -13.23 -20.55 -0.34
C PHE A 54 -12.07 -21.44 -0.81
N TYR A 55 -12.08 -22.72 -0.48
CA TYR A 55 -11.01 -23.65 -0.82
C TYR A 55 -10.88 -23.95 -2.32
N SER A 56 -11.91 -23.64 -3.11
CA SER A 56 -11.82 -23.64 -4.58
C SER A 56 -11.08 -22.42 -5.14
N ASN A 57 -10.81 -21.39 -4.34
CA ASN A 57 -10.17 -20.14 -4.75
C ASN A 57 -8.84 -19.88 -4.02
N PHE A 58 -8.70 -20.32 -2.76
CA PHE A 58 -7.55 -20.07 -1.89
C PHE A 58 -7.22 -21.31 -1.06
N ASN A 59 -5.96 -21.63 -0.90
CA ASN A 59 -5.51 -22.75 -0.07
C ASN A 59 -5.57 -22.44 1.43
N ASN A 60 -5.36 -21.19 1.81
CA ASN A 60 -5.33 -20.75 3.20
C ASN A 60 -5.53 -19.23 3.31
N LYS A 61 -5.67 -18.73 4.55
CA LYS A 61 -5.86 -17.33 4.88
C LYS A 61 -4.64 -16.45 4.52
N GLY A 62 -3.43 -17.02 4.57
CA GLY A 62 -2.19 -16.31 4.20
C GLY A 62 -2.15 -15.97 2.70
N GLU A 63 -2.64 -16.87 1.85
CA GLU A 63 -2.76 -16.61 0.40
C GLU A 63 -3.70 -15.43 0.10
N VAL A 64 -4.80 -15.32 0.86
CA VAL A 64 -5.71 -14.16 0.76
C VAL A 64 -4.99 -12.86 1.15
N LEU A 65 -4.20 -12.86 2.22
CA LEU A 65 -3.41 -11.70 2.63
C LEU A 65 -2.41 -11.30 1.55
N ILE A 66 -1.68 -12.25 0.99
CA ILE A 66 -0.73 -12.01 -0.11
C ILE A 66 -1.44 -11.33 -1.29
N GLU A 67 -2.58 -11.87 -1.71
CA GLU A 67 -3.29 -11.32 -2.86
C GLU A 67 -3.84 -9.91 -2.61
N LEU A 68 -4.32 -9.62 -1.41
CA LEU A 68 -4.73 -8.27 -1.03
C LEU A 68 -3.56 -7.27 -1.12
N LEU A 69 -2.36 -7.69 -0.73
CA LEU A 69 -1.14 -6.88 -0.81
C LEU A 69 -0.68 -6.68 -2.26
N GLU A 70 -0.78 -7.71 -3.09
CA GLU A 70 -0.48 -7.61 -4.53
C GLU A 70 -1.47 -6.69 -5.27
N GLN A 71 -2.76 -6.74 -4.93
CA GLN A 71 -3.75 -5.80 -5.48
C GLN A 71 -3.42 -4.36 -5.08
N TYR A 72 -3.04 -4.14 -3.83
CA TYR A 72 -2.60 -2.83 -3.35
C TYR A 72 -1.36 -2.33 -4.11
N LYS A 73 -0.35 -3.17 -4.23
CA LYS A 73 0.87 -2.88 -5.00
C LYS A 73 0.56 -2.47 -6.43
N SER A 74 -0.33 -3.21 -7.10
CA SER A 74 -0.72 -2.93 -8.49
C SER A 74 -1.45 -1.59 -8.63
N PHE A 75 -2.32 -1.27 -7.67
CA PHE A 75 -3.00 0.04 -7.61
C PHE A 75 -2.00 1.18 -7.42
N GLU A 76 -1.05 1.04 -6.50
CA GLU A 76 -0.02 2.04 -6.26
C GLU A 76 0.96 2.20 -7.42
N ALA A 77 1.27 1.13 -8.16
CA ALA A 77 2.22 1.19 -9.27
C ALA A 77 1.80 2.21 -10.33
N ASN A 78 0.49 2.32 -10.62
CA ASN A 78 -0.04 3.31 -11.56
C ASN A 78 0.08 4.75 -11.01
N SER A 79 -0.24 4.95 -9.75
CA SER A 79 -0.12 6.27 -9.09
C SER A 79 1.34 6.72 -8.99
N ARG A 80 2.26 5.78 -8.74
CA ARG A 80 3.71 6.01 -8.68
C ARG A 80 4.29 6.38 -10.04
N LYS A 81 3.83 5.72 -11.12
CA LYS A 81 4.25 6.05 -12.47
C LYS A 81 3.85 7.49 -12.82
N GLN A 82 2.61 7.88 -12.50
CA GLN A 82 2.14 9.25 -12.68
C GLN A 82 3.03 10.28 -11.98
N LEU A 83 3.45 10.01 -10.74
CA LEU A 83 4.36 10.91 -10.01
C LEU A 83 5.65 11.23 -10.76
N ILE A 84 6.23 10.24 -11.43
CA ILE A 84 7.46 10.43 -12.21
C ILE A 84 7.16 11.14 -13.52
N ASP A 85 6.10 10.70 -14.23
CA ASP A 85 5.74 11.23 -15.55
C ASP A 85 5.27 12.70 -15.47
N ASP A 86 4.52 13.07 -14.41
CA ASP A 86 3.98 14.42 -14.18
C ASP A 86 5.00 15.39 -13.61
N ALA A 87 6.08 14.91 -13.01
CA ALA A 87 7.13 15.71 -12.40
C ALA A 87 7.84 16.61 -13.44
N GLY A 88 8.06 16.10 -14.66
CA GLY A 88 8.81 16.84 -15.70
C GLY A 88 10.16 17.28 -15.17
N ASP A 89 10.61 18.47 -15.56
CA ASP A 89 11.89 19.06 -15.12
C ASP A 89 11.71 20.10 -13.99
N ASN A 90 10.54 20.18 -13.37
CA ASN A 90 10.27 21.13 -12.28
C ASN A 90 10.43 20.48 -10.92
N PHE A 91 11.56 20.75 -10.26
CA PHE A 91 11.90 20.19 -8.95
C PHE A 91 10.85 20.51 -7.86
N GLU A 92 10.39 21.79 -7.76
CA GLU A 92 9.43 22.20 -6.72
C GLU A 92 8.10 21.47 -6.90
N LYS A 93 7.64 21.34 -8.14
CA LYS A 93 6.44 20.57 -8.46
C LYS A 93 6.63 19.11 -8.11
N ALA A 94 7.72 18.47 -8.52
CA ALA A 94 8.02 17.08 -8.24
C ALA A 94 8.06 16.77 -6.75
N LEU A 95 8.72 17.66 -5.98
CA LEU A 95 8.81 17.56 -4.52
C LEU A 95 7.42 17.68 -3.87
N ASN A 96 6.65 18.69 -4.27
CA ASN A 96 5.29 18.89 -3.76
C ASN A 96 4.37 17.71 -4.10
N ASP A 97 4.42 17.21 -5.33
CA ASP A 97 3.62 16.06 -5.75
C ASP A 97 3.97 14.81 -4.95
N MET A 98 5.24 14.60 -4.61
CA MET A 98 5.68 13.52 -3.73
C MET A 98 5.14 13.69 -2.31
N ILE A 99 5.19 14.90 -1.73
CA ILE A 99 4.63 15.20 -0.41
C ILE A 99 3.12 14.91 -0.39
N VAL A 100 2.38 15.43 -1.37
CA VAL A 100 0.94 15.25 -1.50
C VAL A 100 0.58 13.76 -1.68
N TRP A 101 1.38 13.03 -2.45
CA TRP A 101 1.16 11.60 -2.65
C TRP A 101 1.30 10.80 -1.35
N PHE A 102 2.35 11.09 -0.56
CA PHE A 102 2.50 10.47 0.77
C PHE A 102 1.34 10.82 1.71
N GLU A 103 0.90 12.08 1.71
CA GLU A 103 -0.25 12.51 2.54
C GLU A 103 -1.56 11.84 2.13
N ARG A 104 -1.78 11.59 0.84
CA ARG A 104 -2.98 10.89 0.35
C ARG A 104 -2.97 9.41 0.68
N ASN A 105 -1.83 8.76 0.60
CA ASN A 105 -1.70 7.35 0.96
C ASN A 105 -1.98 7.09 2.44
N ASP A 106 -1.65 8.04 3.31
CA ASP A 106 -1.99 8.00 4.73
C ASP A 106 -3.51 7.97 5.00
N GLN A 107 -4.34 8.42 4.07
CA GLN A 107 -5.79 8.51 4.28
C GLN A 107 -6.50 7.15 4.18
N ASN A 108 -5.89 6.14 3.56
CA ASN A 108 -6.49 4.82 3.47
C ASN A 108 -6.18 3.94 4.69
N ILE A 109 -7.08 3.98 5.68
CA ILE A 109 -6.93 3.20 6.94
C ILE A 109 -6.75 1.71 6.71
N SER A 110 -7.48 1.16 5.75
CA SER A 110 -7.40 -0.28 5.47
C SER A 110 -6.00 -0.67 5.01
N HIS A 111 -5.32 0.18 4.23
CA HIS A 111 -3.95 -0.07 3.79
C HIS A 111 -2.96 -0.02 4.94
N THR A 112 -3.06 1.00 5.80
CA THR A 112 -2.18 1.11 6.97
C THR A 112 -2.32 -0.10 7.88
N ILE A 113 -3.56 -0.53 8.19
CA ILE A 113 -3.81 -1.70 9.03
C ILE A 113 -3.32 -2.98 8.35
N LEU A 114 -3.66 -3.21 7.08
CA LEU A 114 -3.19 -4.40 6.35
C LEU A 114 -1.65 -4.47 6.28
N PHE A 115 -0.98 -3.34 6.14
CA PHE A 115 0.47 -3.28 6.15
C PHE A 115 1.05 -3.67 7.53
N LEU A 116 0.46 -3.18 8.62
CA LEU A 116 0.85 -3.56 9.98
C LEU A 116 0.58 -5.04 10.27
N GLU A 117 -0.57 -5.56 9.82
CA GLU A 117 -0.90 -6.99 9.91
C GLU A 117 0.12 -7.84 9.14
N MET A 118 0.50 -7.41 7.94
CA MET A 118 1.55 -8.07 7.16
C MET A 118 2.89 -8.11 7.90
N GLN A 119 3.32 -6.98 8.48
CA GLN A 119 4.57 -6.92 9.25
C GLN A 119 4.51 -7.86 10.47
N THR A 120 3.41 -7.82 11.21
CA THR A 120 3.19 -8.68 12.37
C THR A 120 3.17 -10.16 11.97
N TYR A 121 2.54 -10.48 10.84
CA TYR A 121 2.52 -11.83 10.31
C TYR A 121 3.91 -12.29 9.88
N ALA A 122 4.67 -11.46 9.19
CA ALA A 122 6.05 -11.77 8.79
C ALA A 122 6.97 -12.06 9.98
N LEU A 123 6.83 -11.30 11.08
CA LEU A 123 7.61 -11.52 12.31
C LEU A 123 7.32 -12.89 12.97
N ARG A 124 6.14 -13.45 12.76
CA ARG A 124 5.71 -14.74 13.35
C ARG A 124 5.85 -15.92 12.40
N HIS A 125 5.96 -15.69 11.10
CA HIS A 125 5.96 -16.72 10.05
C HIS A 125 7.19 -16.61 9.14
N PRO A 126 8.30 -17.31 9.47
CA PRO A 126 9.56 -17.22 8.72
C PRO A 126 9.41 -17.52 7.19
N THR A 127 8.47 -18.38 6.82
CA THR A 127 8.21 -18.71 5.42
C THR A 127 7.64 -17.52 4.63
N PHE A 128 7.01 -16.55 5.29
CA PHE A 128 6.45 -15.35 4.69
C PHE A 128 7.48 -14.22 4.55
N VAL A 129 8.60 -14.27 5.31
CA VAL A 129 9.62 -13.21 5.34
C VAL A 129 10.18 -12.93 3.94
N LYS A 130 10.39 -13.95 3.12
CA LYS A 130 10.88 -13.78 1.75
C LYS A 130 9.93 -12.91 0.90
N PHE A 131 8.63 -13.17 0.99
CA PHE A 131 7.63 -12.36 0.29
C PHE A 131 7.65 -10.90 0.80
N TYR A 132 7.66 -10.73 2.11
CA TYR A 132 7.74 -9.41 2.74
C TYR A 132 8.97 -8.62 2.28
N ASN A 133 10.15 -9.23 2.35
CA ASN A 133 11.39 -8.57 1.93
C ASN A 133 11.37 -8.18 0.45
N ASN A 134 10.90 -9.05 -0.43
CA ASN A 134 10.77 -8.72 -1.85
C ASN A 134 9.87 -7.50 -2.07
N LEU A 135 8.73 -7.43 -1.37
CA LEU A 135 7.82 -6.30 -1.46
C LEU A 135 8.48 -5.00 -0.97
N MET A 136 9.21 -5.06 0.15
CA MET A 136 9.94 -3.90 0.69
C MET A 136 11.08 -3.45 -0.23
N ASP A 137 11.82 -4.37 -0.81
CA ASP A 137 12.93 -4.07 -1.72
C ASP A 137 12.44 -3.42 -3.02
N GLU A 138 11.31 -3.85 -3.55
CA GLU A 138 10.68 -3.21 -4.71
C GLU A 138 10.25 -1.77 -4.38
N GLN A 139 9.61 -1.56 -3.23
CA GLN A 139 9.21 -0.22 -2.79
C GLN A 139 10.43 0.68 -2.57
N LYS A 140 11.43 0.20 -1.86
CA LYS A 140 12.68 0.92 -1.61
C LYS A 140 13.37 1.32 -2.92
N SER A 141 13.46 0.39 -3.87
CA SER A 141 14.04 0.66 -5.19
C SER A 141 13.29 1.74 -5.96
N PHE A 142 11.97 1.76 -5.88
CA PHE A 142 11.16 2.81 -6.48
C PHE A 142 11.46 4.18 -5.87
N TYR A 143 11.41 4.31 -4.54
CA TYR A 143 11.68 5.59 -3.86
C TYR A 143 13.12 6.06 -4.06
N ALA A 144 14.09 5.13 -4.12
CA ALA A 144 15.48 5.47 -4.40
C ALA A 144 15.66 6.08 -5.81
N LYS A 145 14.92 5.57 -6.81
CA LYS A 145 14.90 6.16 -8.15
C LYS A 145 14.31 7.56 -8.15
N LEU A 146 13.21 7.76 -7.45
CA LEU A 146 12.56 9.07 -7.33
C LEU A 146 13.48 10.09 -6.62
N VAL A 147 14.09 9.70 -5.51
CA VAL A 147 15.06 10.53 -4.77
C VAL A 147 16.24 10.91 -5.67
N ARG A 148 16.82 9.93 -6.38
CA ARG A 148 17.92 10.19 -7.31
C ARG A 148 17.54 11.17 -8.42
N HIS A 149 16.33 11.04 -8.95
CA HIS A 149 15.80 11.96 -9.96
C HIS A 149 15.68 13.39 -9.42
N LEU A 150 15.18 13.57 -8.22
CA LEU A 150 15.07 14.88 -7.57
C LEU A 150 16.44 15.52 -7.31
N PHE A 151 17.46 14.75 -6.91
CA PHE A 151 18.82 15.27 -6.78
C PHE A 151 19.41 15.68 -8.12
N ALA A 152 19.17 14.89 -9.17
CA ALA A 152 19.62 15.22 -10.53
C ALA A 152 19.00 16.52 -11.06
N MET A 153 17.71 16.76 -10.81
CA MET A 153 17.04 18.03 -11.18
C MET A 153 17.71 19.26 -10.57
N ARG A 154 18.28 19.14 -9.38
CA ARG A 154 19.00 20.23 -8.72
C ARG A 154 20.49 20.28 -9.02
N ASN A 155 20.99 19.31 -9.80
CA ASN A 155 22.42 19.14 -10.03
C ASN A 155 23.24 19.07 -8.73
N ILE A 156 22.72 18.32 -7.74
CA ILE A 156 23.33 18.13 -6.40
C ILE A 156 23.61 16.65 -6.22
N GLU A 157 24.80 16.32 -5.72
CA GLU A 157 25.10 14.93 -5.32
C GLU A 157 24.35 14.57 -4.03
N PRO A 158 23.72 13.37 -3.99
CA PRO A 158 23.09 12.87 -2.79
C PRO A 158 24.10 12.75 -1.64
N PRO A 159 23.76 13.21 -0.41
CA PRO A 159 24.67 13.12 0.74
C PRO A 159 24.87 11.68 1.22
N PHE A 160 23.98 10.76 0.84
CA PHE A 160 24.00 9.33 1.15
C PHE A 160 23.49 8.53 -0.05
N ASP A 161 23.66 7.19 0.00
CA ASP A 161 23.01 6.31 -0.96
C ASP A 161 21.50 6.57 -0.99
N CYS A 162 20.94 6.74 -2.19
CA CYS A 162 19.51 6.98 -2.36
C CYS A 162 18.63 5.84 -1.81
N LEU A 163 19.17 4.63 -1.68
CA LEU A 163 18.48 3.52 -1.01
C LEU A 163 18.31 3.80 0.50
N ILE A 164 19.33 4.36 1.16
CA ILE A 164 19.26 4.74 2.58
C ILE A 164 18.25 5.87 2.78
N VAL A 165 18.28 6.88 1.91
CA VAL A 165 17.30 7.98 1.94
C VAL A 165 15.88 7.45 1.75
N ALA A 166 15.68 6.53 0.80
CA ALA A 166 14.39 5.89 0.54
C ALA A 166 13.89 5.09 1.76
N GLU A 167 14.75 4.34 2.43
CA GLU A 167 14.42 3.63 3.67
C GLU A 167 13.94 4.59 4.77
N GLY A 168 14.63 5.71 4.95
CA GLY A 168 14.21 6.75 5.89
C GLY A 168 12.85 7.34 5.55
N LEU A 169 12.58 7.63 4.29
CA LEU A 169 11.28 8.12 3.82
C LEU A 169 10.15 7.10 4.08
N MET A 170 10.39 5.83 3.78
CA MET A 170 9.41 4.75 4.01
C MET A 170 9.11 4.60 5.50
N ALA A 171 10.14 4.59 6.35
CA ALA A 171 9.99 4.47 7.79
C ALA A 171 9.20 5.66 8.37
N LEU A 172 9.54 6.88 7.96
CA LEU A 172 8.86 8.09 8.40
C LEU A 172 7.40 8.14 7.93
N GLY A 173 7.13 7.79 6.67
CA GLY A 173 5.78 7.72 6.12
C GLY A 173 4.91 6.72 6.87
N ALA A 174 5.43 5.51 7.12
CA ALA A 174 4.71 4.49 7.89
C ALA A 174 4.40 4.95 9.34
N ALA A 175 5.37 5.59 10.01
CA ALA A 175 5.17 6.13 11.35
C ALA A 175 4.13 7.27 11.37
N GLU A 176 4.15 8.17 10.39
CA GLU A 176 3.18 9.25 10.27
C GLU A 176 1.77 8.75 9.98
N ALA A 177 1.61 7.76 9.11
CA ALA A 177 0.32 7.13 8.83
C ALA A 177 -0.35 6.61 10.11
N VAL A 178 0.42 5.93 10.96
CA VAL A 178 -0.04 5.44 12.27
C VAL A 178 -0.33 6.61 13.24
N ALA A 179 0.59 7.55 13.35
CA ALA A 179 0.49 8.67 14.31
C ALA A 179 -0.74 9.56 14.04
N ARG A 180 -1.02 9.89 12.79
CA ARG A 180 -2.22 10.65 12.40
C ARG A 180 -3.50 9.92 12.73
N ARG A 181 -3.48 8.60 12.64
CA ARG A 181 -4.63 7.74 12.95
C ARG A 181 -4.94 7.70 14.43
N LEU A 182 -3.90 7.58 15.23
CA LEU A 182 -4.03 7.54 16.70
C LEU A 182 -4.39 8.91 17.27
N ASN A 183 -3.99 9.98 16.62
CA ASN A 183 -4.29 11.35 17.05
C ASN A 183 -4.74 12.24 15.87
N PRO A 184 -6.01 12.17 15.46
CA PRO A 184 -6.56 13.00 14.36
C PRO A 184 -6.51 14.50 14.61
N LYS A 185 -6.38 14.92 15.88
CA LYS A 185 -6.26 16.34 16.29
C LYS A 185 -4.80 16.81 16.36
N ARG A 186 -3.84 15.93 16.09
CA ARG A 186 -2.42 16.31 16.04
C ARG A 186 -2.25 17.54 15.16
N GLU A 187 -1.48 18.53 15.66
CA GLU A 187 -1.06 19.68 14.85
C GLU A 187 -0.62 19.21 13.45
N LYS A 188 -0.96 19.97 12.43
CA LYS A 188 -0.57 19.70 11.03
C LYS A 188 0.94 19.90 10.82
N ARG A 189 1.76 19.37 11.73
CA ARG A 189 3.18 19.22 11.47
C ARG A 189 3.31 18.17 10.38
N ASN A 190 4.12 18.45 9.40
CA ASN A 190 4.44 17.50 8.34
C ASN A 190 5.92 17.10 8.46
N PRO A 191 6.24 16.11 9.33
CA PRO A 191 7.62 15.65 9.51
C PRO A 191 8.21 15.11 8.21
N PHE A 192 7.38 14.54 7.35
CA PHE A 192 7.80 14.04 6.05
C PHE A 192 8.29 15.20 5.15
N SER A 193 7.53 16.28 5.06
CA SER A 193 7.94 17.50 4.34
C SER A 193 9.21 18.10 4.92
N ALA A 194 9.30 18.23 6.26
CA ALA A 194 10.48 18.74 6.93
C ALA A 194 11.72 17.88 6.67
N TYR A 195 11.56 16.54 6.69
CA TYR A 195 12.66 15.63 6.37
C TYR A 195 13.12 15.78 4.92
N LEU A 196 12.20 15.92 3.96
CA LEU A 196 12.55 16.16 2.57
C LEU A 196 13.29 17.49 2.38
N LYS A 197 12.82 18.58 3.01
CA LYS A 197 13.52 19.86 2.97
C LYS A 197 14.95 19.74 3.49
N LEU A 198 15.13 19.04 4.62
CA LEU A 198 16.46 18.77 5.17
C LEU A 198 17.34 17.98 4.20
N VAL A 199 16.83 16.90 3.62
CA VAL A 199 17.55 16.02 2.69
C VAL A 199 17.97 16.80 1.45
N PHE A 200 17.09 17.61 0.90
CA PHE A 200 17.37 18.43 -0.30
C PHE A 200 18.00 19.80 0.01
N ARG A 201 18.32 20.09 1.27
CA ARG A 201 18.92 21.38 1.72
C ARG A 201 18.11 22.58 1.24
N ILE A 202 16.80 22.53 1.45
CA ILE A 202 15.89 23.64 1.16
C ILE A 202 15.79 24.50 2.42
N GLU A 203 16.23 25.74 2.33
CA GLU A 203 16.07 26.73 3.41
C GLU A 203 14.60 27.16 3.50
N GLU A 204 14.08 27.34 4.72
CA GLU A 204 12.78 27.96 4.93
C GLU A 204 12.99 29.49 4.84
N GLU A 205 12.29 30.15 3.93
CA GLU A 205 12.19 31.60 3.87
C GLU A 205 11.41 32.18 5.06
#